data_f9e0be634eee52e0e2beb1ab4c913c24
#
_entry.id   f9e0be634eee52e0e2beb1ab4c913c24
#
_cell.length_a   1.000
_cell.length_b   1.000
_cell.length_c   1.000
_cell.angle_alpha   90.00
_cell.angle_beta   90.00
_cell.angle_gamma   90.00
#
_symmetry.space_group_name_H-M   'P 1'
#
loop_
_entity.id
_entity.type
_entity.pdbx_description
1 polymer ?
#
loop_
_entity_poly.entity_id
_entity_poly.type
_entity_poly.pdbx_seq_one_letter_code
_entity_poly.pdbx_strand_id
1 'polypeptide(L)'
;MLSDQEKKLLKDSWRLVAPITETASDLFYRRLFELQPSYRALFPEDMAAQKRKLMVTLAFVVKSADWAPDSWAEDVAQSDDLFLVVLALGRRHGMLYKIPEDSYPVVGEALLWTLHMGLGQAFTDEVRAVWAKLYKLLSSIMVMGSRQAATGTA
;
A
#
# COMPACT_ATOMS: atom_id res chain seq x y z
N MET A 1 -5.32 -10.85 -8.91
CA MET A 1 -5.25 -10.44 -10.28
C MET A 1 -6.24 -9.37 -10.62
N LEU A 2 -5.80 -8.31 -11.26
CA LEU A 2 -6.67 -7.19 -11.63
C LEU A 2 -7.11 -7.34 -13.08
N SER A 3 -8.42 -7.25 -13.31
CA SER A 3 -8.96 -7.17 -14.67
C SER A 3 -8.64 -5.80 -15.30
N ASP A 4 -8.82 -5.67 -16.61
CA ASP A 4 -8.62 -4.39 -17.30
C ASP A 4 -9.54 -3.31 -16.74
N GLN A 5 -10.78 -3.68 -16.41
CA GLN A 5 -11.73 -2.77 -15.77
C GLN A 5 -11.24 -2.33 -14.39
N GLU A 6 -10.73 -3.26 -13.59
CA GLU A 6 -10.18 -2.94 -12.27
C GLU A 6 -8.95 -2.04 -12.37
N LYS A 7 -8.04 -2.30 -13.32
CA LYS A 7 -6.87 -1.45 -13.58
C LYS A 7 -7.29 -0.02 -13.95
N LYS A 8 -8.33 0.09 -14.77
CA LYS A 8 -8.88 1.40 -15.16
C LYS A 8 -9.46 2.14 -13.96
N LEU A 9 -10.25 1.47 -13.14
CA LEU A 9 -10.81 2.06 -11.91
C LEU A 9 -9.71 2.54 -10.96
N LEU A 10 -8.67 1.75 -10.80
CA LEU A 10 -7.53 2.09 -9.97
C LEU A 10 -6.83 3.35 -10.47
N LYS A 11 -6.53 3.42 -11.76
CA LYS A 11 -5.87 4.58 -12.36
C LYS A 11 -6.72 5.84 -12.33
N ASP A 12 -7.99 5.71 -12.69
CA ASP A 12 -8.89 6.87 -12.72
C ASP A 12 -9.07 7.45 -11.32
N SER A 13 -9.21 6.60 -10.31
CA SER A 13 -9.28 7.05 -8.92
C SER A 13 -7.97 7.69 -8.45
N TRP A 14 -6.83 7.12 -8.82
CA TRP A 14 -5.52 7.70 -8.48
C TRP A 14 -5.31 9.08 -9.09
N ARG A 15 -5.79 9.33 -10.29
CA ARG A 15 -5.71 10.65 -10.91
C ARG A 15 -6.41 11.73 -10.08
N LEU A 16 -7.42 11.35 -9.31
CA LEU A 16 -8.11 12.26 -8.40
C LEU A 16 -7.34 12.46 -7.08
N VAL A 17 -6.55 11.47 -6.68
CA VAL A 17 -5.72 11.55 -5.47
C VAL A 17 -4.40 12.30 -5.73
N ALA A 18 -3.81 12.12 -6.90
CA ALA A 18 -2.51 12.68 -7.24
C ALA A 18 -2.37 14.19 -6.97
N PRO A 19 -3.38 15.04 -7.25
CA PRO A 19 -3.29 16.48 -6.94
C PRO A 19 -3.38 16.80 -5.45
N ILE A 20 -3.84 15.87 -4.61
CA ILE A 20 -4.07 16.08 -3.18
C ILE A 20 -3.22 15.15 -2.31
N THR A 21 -2.04 14.77 -2.78
CA THR A 21 -1.19 13.79 -2.07
C THR A 21 -0.77 14.29 -0.69
N GLU A 22 -0.54 15.57 -0.51
CA GLU A 22 -0.20 16.14 0.79
C GLU A 22 -1.36 15.94 1.78
N THR A 23 -2.55 16.35 1.40
CA THR A 23 -3.75 16.17 2.23
C THR A 23 -4.04 14.69 2.48
N ALA A 24 -3.92 13.85 1.45
CA ALA A 24 -4.16 12.42 1.57
C ALA A 24 -3.18 11.75 2.55
N SER A 25 -1.90 12.08 2.49
CA SER A 25 -0.92 11.53 3.43
C SER A 25 -1.15 11.98 4.87
N ASP A 26 -1.55 13.24 5.06
CA ASP A 26 -1.91 13.75 6.39
C ASP A 26 -3.11 13.01 6.96
N LEU A 27 -4.15 12.81 6.16
CA LEU A 27 -5.34 12.05 6.55
C LEU A 27 -4.99 10.61 6.90
N PHE A 28 -4.15 9.97 6.10
CA PHE A 28 -3.76 8.57 6.31
C PHE A 28 -3.07 8.37 7.65
N TYR A 29 -2.03 9.13 7.95
CA TYR A 29 -1.29 8.96 9.20
C TYR A 29 -2.10 9.38 10.41
N ARG A 30 -2.90 10.42 10.29
CA ARG A 30 -3.83 10.80 11.36
C ARG A 30 -4.78 9.66 11.69
N ARG A 31 -5.40 9.06 10.66
CA ARG A 31 -6.31 7.93 10.86
C ARG A 31 -5.61 6.71 11.42
N LEU A 32 -4.43 6.41 10.92
CA LEU A 32 -3.64 5.29 11.41
C LEU A 32 -3.38 5.41 12.92
N PHE A 33 -3.00 6.58 13.38
CA PHE A 33 -2.74 6.83 14.80
C PHE A 33 -4.00 6.94 15.65
N GLU A 34 -5.14 7.29 15.06
CA GLU A 34 -6.45 7.19 15.73
C GLU A 34 -6.86 5.73 15.95
N LEU A 35 -6.65 4.89 14.94
CA LEU A 35 -6.98 3.46 15.03
C LEU A 35 -6.07 2.72 16.00
N GLN A 36 -4.79 3.08 16.02
CA GLN A 36 -3.81 2.45 16.90
C GLN A 36 -2.78 3.48 17.35
N PRO A 37 -3.04 4.15 18.49
CA PRO A 37 -2.17 5.24 18.97
C PRO A 37 -0.71 4.80 19.24
N SER A 38 -0.50 3.53 19.60
CA SER A 38 0.85 3.00 19.86
C SER A 38 1.76 3.03 18.64
N TYR A 39 1.18 3.06 17.43
CA TYR A 39 1.99 3.10 16.20
C TYR A 39 2.74 4.42 16.02
N ARG A 40 2.31 5.49 16.67
CA ARG A 40 3.01 6.78 16.57
C ARG A 40 4.49 6.66 16.95
N ALA A 41 4.80 5.83 17.95
CA ALA A 41 6.17 5.61 18.42
C ALA A 41 7.07 4.90 17.38
N LEU A 42 6.50 4.27 16.36
CA LEU A 42 7.26 3.61 15.30
C LEU A 42 7.82 4.60 14.27
N PHE A 43 7.42 5.86 14.35
CA PHE A 43 7.77 6.88 13.36
C PHE A 43 8.52 8.04 14.01
N PRO A 44 9.35 8.76 13.24
CA PRO A 44 10.02 9.95 13.75
C PRO A 44 9.04 11.10 14.03
N GLU A 45 9.47 12.08 14.79
CA GLU A 45 8.65 13.26 15.07
C GLU A 45 8.28 14.01 13.77
N ASP A 46 9.27 14.24 12.90
CA ASP A 46 9.05 14.83 11.58
C ASP A 46 8.63 13.75 10.59
N MET A 47 7.38 13.82 10.15
CA MET A 47 6.77 12.85 9.27
C MET A 47 6.84 13.23 7.78
N ALA A 48 7.44 14.37 7.42
CA ALA A 48 7.40 14.88 6.06
C ALA A 48 7.99 13.88 5.04
N ALA A 49 9.15 13.31 5.33
CA ALA A 49 9.78 12.32 4.45
C ALA A 49 8.96 11.04 4.34
N GLN A 50 8.40 10.58 5.46
CA GLN A 50 7.57 9.37 5.52
C GLN A 50 6.30 9.53 4.69
N LYS A 51 5.63 10.66 4.77
CA LYS A 51 4.45 10.99 3.97
C LYS A 51 4.76 10.99 2.49
N ARG A 52 5.87 11.59 2.08
CA ARG A 52 6.31 11.56 0.68
C ARG A 52 6.58 10.14 0.19
N LYS A 53 7.25 9.32 0.98
CA LYS A 53 7.54 7.91 0.64
C LYS A 53 6.26 7.11 0.42
N LEU A 54 5.26 7.31 1.26
CA LEU A 54 3.96 6.63 1.11
C LEU A 54 3.34 6.98 -0.24
N MET A 55 3.27 8.26 -0.59
CA MET A 55 2.63 8.71 -1.83
C MET A 55 3.40 8.27 -3.07
N VAL A 56 4.73 8.33 -3.03
CA VAL A 56 5.59 7.84 -4.12
C VAL A 56 5.42 6.33 -4.31
N THR A 57 5.33 5.58 -3.23
CA THR A 57 5.12 4.13 -3.29
C THR A 57 3.76 3.80 -3.89
N LEU A 58 2.70 4.48 -3.46
CA LEU A 58 1.36 4.26 -4.03
C LEU A 58 1.31 4.62 -5.51
N ALA A 59 1.92 5.73 -5.92
CA ALA A 59 2.01 6.12 -7.32
C ALA A 59 2.71 5.04 -8.15
N PHE A 60 3.81 4.51 -7.64
CA PHE A 60 4.55 3.43 -8.29
C PHE A 60 3.70 2.17 -8.44
N VAL A 61 3.00 1.78 -7.38
CA VAL A 61 2.14 0.60 -7.39
C VAL A 61 1.01 0.74 -8.42
N VAL A 62 0.34 1.88 -8.44
CA VAL A 62 -0.75 2.14 -9.40
C VAL A 62 -0.23 2.11 -10.83
N LYS A 63 0.91 2.72 -11.09
CA LYS A 63 1.55 2.71 -12.41
C LYS A 63 1.92 1.29 -12.84
N SER A 64 2.44 0.50 -11.92
CA SER A 64 2.86 -0.87 -12.19
C SER A 64 1.70 -1.85 -12.33
N ALA A 65 0.52 -1.51 -11.83
CA ALA A 65 -0.67 -2.35 -11.95
C ALA A 65 -1.11 -2.54 -13.41
N ASP A 66 -0.82 -1.58 -14.30
CA ASP A 66 -1.03 -1.73 -15.74
C ASP A 66 -0.16 -2.82 -16.37
N TRP A 67 0.92 -3.07 -15.76
CA TRP A 67 2.02 -3.86 -16.24
C TRP A 67 2.01 -5.27 -15.65
N ALA A 68 1.17 -5.46 -14.64
CA ALA A 68 1.05 -6.76 -14.00
C ALA A 68 0.43 -7.75 -14.97
N PRO A 69 1.14 -8.82 -15.34
CA PRO A 69 0.56 -9.86 -16.16
C PRO A 69 -0.60 -10.52 -15.44
N ASP A 70 -1.50 -11.12 -16.22
CA ASP A 70 -2.72 -11.75 -15.70
C ASP A 70 -2.45 -12.92 -14.73
N SER A 71 -1.22 -13.39 -14.64
CA SER A 71 -0.82 -14.45 -13.74
C SER A 71 0.22 -13.96 -12.73
N TRP A 72 -0.24 -13.34 -11.66
CA TRP A 72 0.64 -12.91 -10.57
C TRP A 72 1.42 -14.05 -9.90
N ALA A 73 0.94 -15.29 -10.05
CA ALA A 73 1.55 -16.44 -9.39
C ALA A 73 2.71 -17.06 -10.17
N GLU A 74 2.69 -16.96 -11.50
CA GLU A 74 3.70 -17.62 -12.34
C GLU A 74 4.72 -16.65 -12.92
N ASP A 75 4.29 -15.44 -13.28
CA ASP A 75 5.15 -14.46 -13.94
C ASP A 75 5.80 -13.46 -12.98
N VAL A 76 5.30 -13.35 -11.77
CA VAL A 76 5.87 -12.50 -10.74
C VAL A 76 7.32 -12.92 -10.38
N ALA A 77 7.62 -14.19 -10.55
CA ALA A 77 9.00 -14.67 -10.37
C ALA A 77 9.94 -14.22 -11.51
N GLN A 78 9.39 -13.71 -12.61
CA GLN A 78 10.16 -13.34 -13.80
C GLN A 78 10.07 -11.87 -14.18
N SER A 79 8.98 -11.18 -13.79
CA SER A 79 8.87 -9.75 -14.04
C SER A 79 9.01 -9.01 -12.72
N ASP A 80 9.99 -8.93 -12.33
CA ASP A 80 10.61 -7.86 -12.13
C ASP A 80 10.39 -7.05 -10.91
N ASP A 81 10.19 -5.90 -11.10
CA ASP A 81 10.47 -4.78 -10.21
C ASP A 81 9.42 -4.64 -9.09
N LEU A 82 8.12 -4.80 -9.37
CA LEU A 82 7.11 -4.55 -8.34
C LEU A 82 7.12 -5.60 -7.23
N PHE A 83 7.14 -6.87 -7.59
CA PHE A 83 7.19 -7.94 -6.58
C PHE A 83 8.44 -7.83 -5.72
N LEU A 84 9.59 -7.66 -6.35
CA LEU A 84 10.86 -7.55 -5.64
C LEU A 84 10.93 -6.30 -4.77
N VAL A 85 10.40 -5.17 -5.26
CA VAL A 85 10.35 -3.94 -4.48
C VAL A 85 9.45 -4.10 -3.26
N VAL A 86 8.27 -4.68 -3.43
CA VAL A 86 7.32 -4.89 -2.32
C VAL A 86 7.86 -5.94 -1.35
N LEU A 87 8.50 -7.00 -1.84
CA LEU A 87 9.14 -8.00 -1.00
C LEU A 87 10.26 -7.38 -0.15
N ALA A 88 11.12 -6.56 -0.77
CA ALA A 88 12.18 -5.85 -0.07
C ALA A 88 11.63 -4.85 0.95
N LEU A 89 10.52 -4.18 0.62
CA LEU A 89 9.83 -3.29 1.54
C LEU A 89 9.32 -4.07 2.76
N GLY A 90 8.75 -5.25 2.55
CA GLY A 90 8.31 -6.14 3.63
C GLY A 90 9.46 -6.59 4.53
N ARG A 91 10.59 -6.94 3.94
CA ARG A 91 11.81 -7.28 4.71
C ARG A 91 12.24 -6.12 5.60
N ARG A 92 12.28 -4.90 5.06
CA ARG A 92 12.64 -3.71 5.84
C ARG A 92 11.66 -3.46 6.98
N HIS A 93 10.36 -3.60 6.74
CA HIS A 93 9.34 -3.44 7.76
C HIS A 93 9.52 -4.45 8.90
N GLY A 94 9.80 -5.71 8.58
CA GLY A 94 10.04 -6.72 9.60
C GLY A 94 11.38 -6.56 10.32
N MET A 95 12.45 -6.34 9.57
CA MET A 95 13.81 -6.35 10.10
C MET A 95 14.22 -5.03 10.76
N LEU A 96 14.01 -3.91 10.07
CA LEU A 96 14.48 -2.60 10.53
C LEU A 96 13.46 -1.87 11.39
N TYR A 97 12.19 -1.93 11.02
CA TYR A 97 11.12 -1.19 11.70
C TYR A 97 10.35 -2.04 12.69
N LYS A 98 10.55 -3.36 12.68
CA LYS A 98 9.88 -4.31 13.58
C LYS A 98 8.36 -4.14 13.58
N ILE A 99 7.78 -3.94 12.39
CA ILE A 99 6.35 -3.75 12.22
C ILE A 99 5.64 -5.10 12.44
N PRO A 100 4.69 -5.20 13.38
CA PRO A 100 3.96 -6.44 13.60
C PRO A 100 3.04 -6.78 12.42
N GLU A 101 2.88 -8.08 12.12
CA GLU A 101 2.02 -8.52 11.02
C GLU A 101 0.56 -8.09 11.18
N ASP A 102 0.06 -7.99 12.40
CA ASP A 102 -1.31 -7.56 12.68
C ASP A 102 -1.54 -6.06 12.40
N SER A 103 -0.50 -5.31 12.11
CA SER A 103 -0.64 -3.91 11.69
C SER A 103 -1.15 -3.75 10.26
N TYR A 104 -0.93 -4.73 9.38
CA TYR A 104 -1.31 -4.62 7.97
C TYR A 104 -2.82 -4.42 7.76
N PRO A 105 -3.72 -5.13 8.45
CA PRO A 105 -5.14 -4.84 8.36
C PRO A 105 -5.51 -3.42 8.81
N VAL A 106 -4.86 -2.92 9.84
CA VAL A 106 -5.09 -1.55 10.36
C VAL A 106 -4.66 -0.51 9.34
N VAL A 107 -3.49 -0.71 8.72
CA VAL A 107 -2.99 0.16 7.62
C VAL A 107 -3.95 0.15 6.44
N GLY A 108 -4.47 -1.02 6.07
CA GLY A 108 -5.45 -1.14 4.99
C GLY A 108 -6.74 -0.39 5.29
N GLU A 109 -7.22 -0.45 6.51
CA GLU A 109 -8.40 0.29 6.96
C GLU A 109 -8.16 1.80 6.87
N ALA A 110 -7.00 2.27 7.32
CA ALA A 110 -6.63 3.69 7.23
C ALA A 110 -6.54 4.15 5.78
N LEU A 111 -5.99 3.32 4.89
CA LEU A 111 -5.88 3.64 3.47
C LEU A 111 -7.26 3.80 2.81
N LEU A 112 -8.14 2.83 3.02
CA LEU A 112 -9.50 2.88 2.44
C LEU A 112 -10.29 4.07 2.98
N TRP A 113 -10.17 4.36 4.26
CA TRP A 113 -10.79 5.54 4.85
C TRP A 113 -10.26 6.83 4.22
N THR A 114 -8.96 6.93 4.02
CA THR A 114 -8.32 8.10 3.39
C THR A 114 -8.82 8.31 1.96
N LEU A 115 -8.92 7.24 1.19
CA LEU A 115 -9.43 7.30 -0.17
C LEU A 115 -10.89 7.75 -0.19
N HIS A 116 -11.70 7.24 0.74
CA HIS A 116 -13.09 7.65 0.88
C HIS A 116 -13.20 9.15 1.18
N MET A 117 -12.41 9.66 2.08
CA MET A 117 -12.40 11.08 2.45
C MET A 117 -11.91 11.96 1.30
N GLY A 118 -10.90 11.52 0.57
CA GLY A 118 -10.32 12.29 -0.53
C GLY A 118 -11.13 12.27 -1.82
N LEU A 119 -11.79 11.16 -2.11
CA LEU A 119 -12.54 10.96 -3.35
C LEU A 119 -14.03 11.29 -3.22
N GLY A 120 -14.59 11.23 -2.01
CA GLY A 120 -16.00 11.47 -1.80
C GLY A 120 -16.87 10.53 -2.62
N GLN A 121 -17.76 11.08 -3.46
CA GLN A 121 -18.68 10.30 -4.29
C GLN A 121 -17.97 9.47 -5.36
N ALA A 122 -16.76 9.83 -5.74
CA ALA A 122 -15.96 9.04 -6.69
C ALA A 122 -15.46 7.73 -6.07
N PHE A 123 -15.50 7.59 -4.75
CA PHE A 123 -15.15 6.35 -4.05
C PHE A 123 -16.36 5.42 -4.04
N THR A 124 -16.64 4.82 -5.19
CA THR A 124 -17.73 3.86 -5.37
C THR A 124 -17.39 2.52 -4.73
N ASP A 125 -18.39 1.64 -4.63
CA ASP A 125 -18.17 0.28 -4.12
C ASP A 125 -17.16 -0.49 -4.98
N GLU A 126 -17.20 -0.29 -6.29
CA GLU A 126 -16.24 -0.92 -7.22
C GLU A 126 -14.82 -0.40 -6.99
N VAL A 127 -14.66 0.91 -6.84
CA VAL A 127 -13.35 1.52 -6.56
C VAL A 127 -12.80 1.03 -5.22
N ARG A 128 -13.63 0.97 -4.20
CA ARG A 128 -13.27 0.42 -2.89
C ARG A 128 -12.79 -1.02 -3.01
N ALA A 129 -13.53 -1.85 -3.74
CA ALA A 129 -13.20 -3.26 -3.91
C ALA A 129 -11.85 -3.45 -4.60
N VAL A 130 -11.54 -2.64 -5.61
CA VAL A 130 -10.26 -2.71 -6.33
C VAL A 130 -9.10 -2.33 -5.42
N TRP A 131 -9.23 -1.24 -4.68
CA TRP A 131 -8.19 -0.82 -3.73
C TRP A 131 -7.99 -1.83 -2.61
N ALA A 132 -9.06 -2.42 -2.10
CA ALA A 132 -8.98 -3.48 -1.08
C ALA A 132 -8.26 -4.72 -1.63
N LYS A 133 -8.56 -5.12 -2.85
CA LYS A 133 -7.92 -6.25 -3.53
C LYS A 133 -6.43 -5.99 -3.75
N LEU A 134 -6.07 -4.83 -4.25
CA LEU A 134 -4.67 -4.43 -4.44
C LEU A 134 -3.92 -4.42 -3.12
N TYR A 135 -4.48 -3.81 -2.09
CA TYR A 135 -3.84 -3.74 -0.79
C TYR A 135 -3.64 -5.13 -0.18
N LYS A 136 -4.63 -6.02 -0.29
CA LYS A 136 -4.51 -7.40 0.19
C LYS A 136 -3.34 -8.13 -0.48
N LEU A 137 -3.18 -7.93 -1.78
CA LEU A 137 -2.07 -8.51 -2.52
C LEU A 137 -0.72 -7.94 -2.05
N LEU A 138 -0.61 -6.63 -1.95
CA LEU A 138 0.62 -5.97 -1.50
C LEU A 138 1.00 -6.39 -0.08
N SER A 139 0.04 -6.41 0.83
CA SER A 139 0.28 -6.79 2.22
C SER A 139 0.72 -8.25 2.34
N SER A 140 0.17 -9.14 1.53
CA SER A 140 0.57 -10.55 1.49
C SER A 140 2.05 -10.70 1.09
N ILE A 141 2.49 -9.95 0.08
CA ILE A 141 3.90 -9.96 -0.35
C ILE A 141 4.80 -9.35 0.73
N MET A 142 4.37 -8.29 1.37
CA MET A 142 5.14 -7.66 2.45
C MET A 142 5.29 -8.58 3.66
N VAL A 143 4.24 -9.29 4.04
CA VAL A 143 4.29 -10.29 5.11
C VAL A 143 5.27 -11.42 4.75
N MET A 144 5.24 -11.86 3.50
CA MET A 144 6.21 -12.87 3.01
C MET A 144 7.65 -12.38 3.18
N GLY A 145 7.95 -11.13 2.79
CA GLY A 145 9.27 -10.53 2.96
C GLY A 145 9.68 -10.41 4.42
N SER A 146 8.76 -9.97 5.27
CA SER A 146 8.98 -9.86 6.70
C SER A 146 9.31 -11.21 7.36
N ARG A 147 8.59 -12.27 6.98
CA ARG A 147 8.85 -13.63 7.48
C ARG A 147 10.19 -14.18 7.00
N GLN A 148 10.58 -13.92 5.75
CA GLN A 148 11.89 -14.31 5.24
C GLN A 148 13.02 -13.66 6.06
N ALA A 149 12.89 -12.40 6.39
CA ALA A 149 13.86 -11.69 7.23
C ALA A 149 13.93 -12.29 8.64
N ALA A 150 12.79 -12.64 9.25
CA ALA A 150 12.72 -13.21 10.58
C ALA A 150 13.35 -14.61 10.66
N THR A 151 13.29 -15.42 9.57
CA THR A 151 13.89 -16.75 9.51
C THR A 151 15.36 -16.74 9.12
N GLY A 152 15.93 -15.57 8.80
CA GLY A 152 17.30 -15.45 8.35
C GLY A 152 17.56 -15.99 6.95
N THR A 153 16.53 -16.34 6.21
CA THR A 153 16.66 -16.71 4.79
C THR A 153 16.75 -15.44 3.95
N ALA A 154 17.88 -15.29 3.35
CA ALA A 154 18.13 -14.14 2.48
C ALA A 154 17.35 -14.26 1.17
#